data_11442f9f2b18d99827994cb0f49abb81
#
_entry.id   11442f9f2b18d99827994cb0f49abb81
#
_cell.length_a   1.000
_cell.length_b   1.000
_cell.length_c   1.000
_cell.angle_alpha   90.00
_cell.angle_beta   90.00
_cell.angle_gamma   90.00
#
_symmetry.space_group_name_H-M   'P 1'
#
loop_
_entity.id
_entity.type
_entity.pdbx_description
1 polymer ?
#
loop_
_entity_poly.entity_id
_entity_poly.type
_entity_poly.pdbx_seq_one_letter_code
_entity_poly.pdbx_strand_id
1 'polypeptide(L)'
;TEDCFPEWSPTDGVTGNWNSQYDSISVSNATHVWIDHNRFADLRTRDEMQPTYFGHRYQVHDGLLDITNESDLVTVSWNQFASHDKTMLIGSSDSAPEDREHLRVTLHHNLFDGVGQRAPRVRYGKVHVYNNVYRADKNTNYRSSWGAGTESQIYAENNFFNAGDIPPS
;
A
#
# COMPACT_ATOMS: atom_id res chain seq x y z
N THR A 1 1.03 -6.06 -11.05
CA THR A 1 1.38 -7.32 -10.34
C THR A 1 0.84 -8.52 -11.07
N GLU A 2 1.55 -9.62 -11.05
CA GLU A 2 1.00 -10.91 -11.46
C GLU A 2 0.23 -11.52 -10.29
N ASP A 3 -0.76 -12.36 -10.60
CA ASP A 3 -1.54 -13.05 -9.57
C ASP A 3 -0.64 -14.08 -8.86
N CYS A 4 -0.34 -13.84 -7.59
CA CYS A 4 0.42 -14.74 -6.73
C CYS A 4 -0.53 -15.37 -5.72
N PHE A 5 -1.01 -16.56 -6.00
CA PHE A 5 -1.99 -17.23 -5.16
C PHE A 5 -1.38 -17.58 -3.79
N PRO A 6 -2.08 -17.23 -2.68
CA PRO A 6 -1.64 -17.63 -1.35
C PRO A 6 -1.69 -19.15 -1.18
N GLU A 7 -0.88 -19.65 -0.26
CA GLU A 7 -0.83 -21.09 0.12
C GLU A 7 -2.09 -21.47 0.92
N TRP A 8 -3.22 -21.50 0.24
CA TRP A 8 -4.49 -21.91 0.81
C TRP A 8 -5.22 -22.86 -0.13
N SER A 9 -5.91 -23.81 0.42
CA SER A 9 -6.84 -24.66 -0.31
C SER A 9 -8.20 -24.72 0.39
N PRO A 10 -9.28 -25.10 -0.30
CA PRO A 10 -10.59 -25.28 0.33
C PRO A 10 -10.58 -26.24 1.51
N THR A 11 -9.61 -27.14 1.62
CA THR A 11 -9.46 -28.07 2.73
C THR A 11 -8.91 -27.44 4.00
N ASP A 12 -8.28 -26.28 3.89
CA ASP A 12 -7.73 -25.54 5.04
C ASP A 12 -8.81 -24.77 5.82
N GLY A 13 -9.99 -24.63 5.23
CA GLY A 13 -11.12 -23.98 5.88
C GLY A 13 -10.83 -22.52 6.25
N VAL A 14 -11.49 -22.05 7.31
CA VAL A 14 -11.37 -20.65 7.77
C VAL A 14 -10.00 -20.30 8.34
N THR A 15 -9.17 -21.29 8.68
CA THR A 15 -7.84 -21.10 9.24
C THR A 15 -6.75 -21.03 8.18
N GLY A 16 -7.12 -21.19 6.91
CA GLY A 16 -6.19 -21.12 5.80
C GLY A 16 -5.60 -19.73 5.59
N ASN A 17 -4.55 -19.67 4.78
CA ASN A 17 -3.91 -18.42 4.40
C ASN A 17 -4.67 -17.77 3.23
N TRP A 18 -5.45 -16.74 3.51
CA TRP A 18 -6.30 -16.05 2.55
C TRP A 18 -5.61 -14.92 1.79
N ASN A 19 -4.45 -14.50 2.26
CA ASN A 19 -3.77 -13.31 1.78
C ASN A 19 -2.42 -13.67 1.20
N SER A 20 -2.15 -13.25 -0.02
CA SER A 20 -0.80 -13.29 -0.58
C SER A 20 0.17 -12.48 0.28
N GLN A 21 1.43 -12.85 0.25
CA GLN A 21 2.53 -12.14 0.91
C GLN A 21 3.55 -11.60 -0.10
N TYR A 22 3.16 -11.48 -1.37
CA TYR A 22 4.06 -11.05 -2.44
C TYR A 22 3.73 -9.64 -2.88
N ASP A 23 4.62 -8.70 -2.56
CA ASP A 23 4.58 -7.33 -3.04
C ASP A 23 5.14 -7.18 -4.44
N SER A 24 4.78 -6.09 -5.14
CA SER A 24 5.47 -5.77 -6.39
C SER A 24 6.91 -5.34 -6.16
N ILE A 25 7.15 -4.53 -5.13
CA ILE A 25 8.48 -4.20 -4.60
C ILE A 25 8.40 -4.24 -3.07
N SER A 26 9.33 -4.97 -2.45
CA SER A 26 9.57 -4.93 -1.03
C SER A 26 10.97 -4.36 -0.74
N VAL A 27 11.03 -3.23 -0.04
CA VAL A 27 12.26 -2.61 0.44
C VAL A 27 12.42 -2.99 1.90
N SER A 28 13.40 -3.83 2.20
CA SER A 28 13.60 -4.38 3.54
C SER A 28 15.07 -4.22 3.94
N ASN A 29 15.31 -3.61 5.10
CA ASN A 29 16.65 -3.35 5.64
C ASN A 29 17.60 -2.72 4.61
N ALA A 30 17.11 -1.70 3.89
CA ALA A 30 17.85 -1.03 2.82
C ALA A 30 17.82 0.48 3.00
N THR A 31 18.88 1.15 2.57
CA THR A 31 18.98 2.61 2.69
C THR A 31 19.35 3.28 1.37
N HIS A 32 19.03 4.57 1.25
CA HIS A 32 19.35 5.39 0.07
C HIS A 32 18.73 4.80 -1.22
N VAL A 33 17.48 4.40 -1.13
CA VAL A 33 16.74 3.82 -2.26
C VAL A 33 15.92 4.90 -2.96
N TRP A 34 15.94 4.91 -4.27
CA TRP A 34 15.12 5.78 -5.08
C TRP A 34 14.28 4.96 -6.06
N ILE A 35 12.95 5.07 -5.92
CA ILE A 35 11.96 4.37 -6.75
C ILE A 35 11.23 5.44 -7.55
N ASP A 36 11.46 5.47 -8.86
CA ASP A 36 11.13 6.61 -9.68
C ASP A 36 10.61 6.20 -11.07
N HIS A 37 9.60 6.91 -11.58
CA HIS A 37 9.02 6.74 -12.91
C HIS A 37 8.50 5.31 -13.22
N ASN A 38 7.93 4.64 -12.25
CA ASN A 38 7.33 3.31 -12.44
C ASN A 38 5.80 3.39 -12.49
N ARG A 39 5.21 2.35 -13.04
CA ARG A 39 3.77 2.11 -12.95
C ARG A 39 3.51 0.78 -12.25
N PHE A 40 2.76 0.85 -11.15
CA PHE A 40 2.32 -0.28 -10.34
C PHE A 40 0.82 -0.44 -10.52
N ALA A 41 0.37 -1.61 -10.87
CA ALA A 41 -1.07 -1.92 -10.98
C ALA A 41 -1.29 -3.43 -11.02
N ASP A 42 -2.49 -3.84 -10.66
CA ASP A 42 -2.95 -5.19 -10.93
C ASP A 42 -3.31 -5.31 -12.42
N LEU A 43 -2.72 -6.30 -13.09
CA LEU A 43 -2.84 -6.41 -14.53
C LEU A 43 -4.02 -7.27 -14.99
N ARG A 44 -4.51 -8.18 -14.16
CA ARG A 44 -5.49 -9.20 -14.57
C ARG A 44 -6.77 -9.11 -13.76
N THR A 45 -6.75 -9.58 -12.54
CA THR A 45 -7.93 -9.72 -11.71
C THR A 45 -7.76 -8.98 -10.41
N ARG A 46 -8.59 -7.96 -10.18
CA ARG A 46 -8.59 -7.25 -8.89
C ARG A 46 -9.04 -8.19 -7.78
N ASP A 47 -8.56 -7.96 -6.55
CA ASP A 47 -8.97 -8.77 -5.40
C ASP A 47 -10.49 -8.75 -5.17
N GLU A 48 -11.17 -7.65 -5.50
CA GLU A 48 -12.63 -7.57 -5.41
C GLU A 48 -13.37 -8.56 -6.33
N MET A 49 -12.71 -9.03 -7.38
CA MET A 49 -13.24 -10.00 -8.34
C MET A 49 -12.90 -11.44 -7.98
N GLN A 50 -12.07 -11.65 -6.96
CA GLN A 50 -11.70 -13.00 -6.51
C GLN A 50 -12.86 -13.69 -5.79
N PRO A 51 -12.92 -15.02 -5.81
CA PRO A 51 -13.95 -15.77 -5.12
C PRO A 51 -13.87 -15.58 -3.61
N THR A 52 -15.01 -15.78 -2.96
CA THR A 52 -15.12 -15.75 -1.51
C THR A 52 -15.36 -17.18 -1.00
N TYR A 53 -14.56 -17.62 -0.04
CA TYR A 53 -14.70 -18.92 0.62
C TYR A 53 -14.86 -18.70 2.12
N PHE A 54 -15.79 -19.39 2.78
CA PHE A 54 -16.03 -19.27 4.22
C PHE A 54 -16.20 -17.82 4.70
N GLY A 55 -16.75 -16.93 3.85
CA GLY A 55 -16.89 -15.52 4.17
C GLY A 55 -15.62 -14.67 3.97
N HIS A 56 -14.50 -15.26 3.61
CA HIS A 56 -13.25 -14.56 3.32
C HIS A 56 -12.99 -14.47 1.82
N ARG A 57 -12.55 -13.30 1.37
CA ARG A 57 -12.13 -13.09 -0.01
C ARG A 57 -10.70 -13.62 -0.20
N TYR A 58 -10.50 -14.35 -1.29
CA TYR A 58 -9.18 -14.84 -1.67
C TYR A 58 -8.36 -13.68 -2.23
N GLN A 59 -7.31 -13.26 -1.54
CA GLN A 59 -6.48 -12.12 -1.92
C GLN A 59 -5.18 -12.59 -2.56
N VAL A 60 -5.06 -12.43 -3.87
CA VAL A 60 -3.89 -12.86 -4.65
C VAL A 60 -2.81 -11.77 -4.76
N HIS A 61 -3.13 -10.55 -4.34
CA HIS A 61 -2.20 -9.42 -4.31
C HIS A 61 -1.97 -8.97 -2.88
N ASP A 62 -0.71 -8.67 -2.51
CA ASP A 62 -0.39 -7.99 -1.25
C ASP A 62 -0.16 -6.51 -1.49
N GLY A 63 0.99 -5.95 -1.18
CA GLY A 63 1.30 -4.55 -1.45
C GLY A 63 1.79 -4.27 -2.87
N LEU A 64 1.72 -3.01 -3.30
CA LEU A 64 2.44 -2.58 -4.50
C LEU A 64 3.87 -2.16 -4.16
N LEU A 65 4.06 -1.52 -3.03
CA LEU A 65 5.37 -1.08 -2.57
C LEU A 65 5.39 -1.03 -1.04
N ASP A 66 6.14 -1.92 -0.41
CA ASP A 66 6.30 -1.94 1.03
C ASP A 66 7.72 -1.58 1.44
N ILE A 67 7.87 -0.77 2.50
CA ILE A 67 9.13 -0.27 3.03
C ILE A 67 9.19 -0.61 4.51
N THR A 68 10.04 -1.56 4.90
CA THR A 68 9.98 -2.20 6.22
C THR A 68 11.38 -2.48 6.78
N ASN A 69 11.42 -2.99 8.00
CA ASN A 69 12.62 -3.54 8.63
C ASN A 69 13.80 -2.55 8.61
N GLU A 70 13.66 -1.44 9.33
CA GLU A 70 14.70 -0.43 9.48
C GLU A 70 15.20 0.20 8.16
N SER A 71 14.45 0.04 7.06
CA SER A 71 14.76 0.73 5.82
C SER A 71 14.73 2.23 6.03
N ASP A 72 15.60 2.98 5.36
CA ASP A 72 15.73 4.40 5.64
C ASP A 72 16.19 5.20 4.43
N LEU A 73 15.91 6.52 4.44
CA LEU A 73 16.28 7.45 3.37
C LEU A 73 15.77 6.98 2.00
N VAL A 74 14.49 6.64 1.94
CA VAL A 74 13.85 6.16 0.73
C VAL A 74 13.06 7.30 0.07
N THR A 75 13.25 7.48 -1.23
CA THR A 75 12.46 8.42 -2.04
C THR A 75 11.63 7.67 -3.06
N VAL A 76 10.34 7.98 -3.08
CA VAL A 76 9.36 7.43 -4.03
C VAL A 76 8.77 8.59 -4.83
N SER A 77 9.10 8.69 -6.11
CA SER A 77 8.75 9.87 -6.91
C SER A 77 8.29 9.53 -8.32
N TRP A 78 7.39 10.35 -8.83
CA TRP A 78 6.89 10.26 -10.21
C TRP A 78 6.35 8.88 -10.60
N ASN A 79 5.87 8.10 -9.64
CA ASN A 79 5.26 6.81 -9.90
C ASN A 79 3.75 6.93 -10.06
N GLN A 80 3.16 5.97 -10.76
CA GLN A 80 1.73 5.74 -10.80
C GLN A 80 1.40 4.45 -10.04
N PHE A 81 0.55 4.55 -9.02
CA PHE A 81 -0.05 3.43 -8.32
C PHE A 81 -1.52 3.37 -8.71
N ALA A 82 -1.97 2.26 -9.28
CA ALA A 82 -3.30 2.20 -9.86
C ALA A 82 -4.04 0.90 -9.58
N SER A 83 -5.35 1.02 -9.39
CA SER A 83 -6.29 -0.12 -9.40
C SER A 83 -5.90 -1.26 -8.46
N HIS A 84 -5.59 -0.94 -7.19
CA HIS A 84 -5.12 -1.88 -6.18
C HIS A 84 -5.71 -1.56 -4.80
N ASP A 85 -5.86 -2.56 -3.95
CA ASP A 85 -6.43 -2.35 -2.60
C ASP A 85 -5.36 -1.83 -1.61
N LYS A 86 -4.35 -2.64 -1.25
CA LYS A 86 -3.36 -2.37 -0.19
C LYS A 86 -2.07 -1.78 -0.77
N THR A 87 -2.04 -0.49 -1.05
CA THR A 87 -1.04 0.12 -1.93
C THR A 87 0.38 0.15 -1.38
N MET A 88 0.58 0.69 -0.17
CA MET A 88 1.92 0.94 0.36
C MET A 88 1.93 0.87 1.88
N LEU A 89 2.79 0.03 2.43
CA LEU A 89 3.05 -0.07 3.86
C LEU A 89 4.43 0.48 4.18
N ILE A 90 4.51 1.37 5.17
CA ILE A 90 5.77 1.87 5.74
C ILE A 90 5.76 1.47 7.21
N GLY A 91 6.63 0.50 7.57
CA GLY A 91 6.63 -0.15 8.87
C GLY A 91 5.71 -1.37 8.96
N SER A 92 6.30 -2.53 9.19
CA SER A 92 5.66 -3.84 9.04
C SER A 92 4.59 -4.13 10.11
N SER A 93 4.83 -3.75 11.37
CA SER A 93 4.01 -4.16 12.51
C SER A 93 3.91 -3.05 13.56
N ASP A 94 2.82 -3.03 14.32
CA ASP A 94 2.70 -2.19 15.52
C ASP A 94 3.62 -2.68 16.66
N SER A 95 4.21 -3.88 16.50
CA SER A 95 5.13 -4.50 17.46
C SER A 95 6.57 -4.57 16.93
N ALA A 96 6.97 -3.61 16.08
CA ALA A 96 8.31 -3.50 15.51
C ALA A 96 9.03 -2.22 15.98
N PRO A 97 9.35 -2.08 17.28
CA PRO A 97 9.97 -0.88 17.82
C PRO A 97 11.38 -0.61 17.27
N GLU A 98 12.02 -1.59 16.64
CA GLU A 98 13.28 -1.46 15.92
C GLU A 98 13.18 -0.51 14.74
N ASP A 99 12.00 -0.30 14.17
CA ASP A 99 11.74 0.66 13.10
C ASP A 99 11.83 2.13 13.57
N ARG A 100 11.91 2.38 14.89
CA ARG A 100 12.12 3.74 15.43
C ARG A 100 13.41 4.35 14.91
N GLU A 101 13.38 5.66 14.65
CA GLU A 101 14.50 6.45 14.09
C GLU A 101 14.92 6.02 12.67
N HIS A 102 14.27 5.04 12.10
CA HIS A 102 14.34 4.63 10.70
C HIS A 102 13.10 5.08 9.92
N LEU A 103 12.89 4.52 8.75
CA LEU A 103 11.72 4.75 7.90
C LEU A 103 11.50 6.25 7.57
N ARG A 104 12.60 6.98 7.34
CA ARG A 104 12.53 8.33 6.76
C ARG A 104 12.26 8.21 5.28
N VAL A 105 11.02 8.50 4.89
CA VAL A 105 10.55 8.29 3.53
C VAL A 105 9.98 9.59 2.95
N THR A 106 10.32 9.88 1.70
CA THR A 106 9.76 11.00 0.95
C THR A 106 8.92 10.47 -0.20
N LEU A 107 7.64 10.89 -0.25
CA LEU A 107 6.71 10.57 -1.33
C LEU A 107 6.35 11.85 -2.06
N HIS A 108 6.75 12.00 -3.33
CA HIS A 108 6.41 13.21 -4.07
C HIS A 108 6.11 12.97 -5.56
N HIS A 109 5.25 13.82 -6.11
CA HIS A 109 4.87 13.79 -7.52
C HIS A 109 4.33 12.42 -7.99
N ASN A 110 3.75 11.65 -7.10
CA ASN A 110 3.14 10.39 -7.45
C ASN A 110 1.65 10.57 -7.77
N LEU A 111 1.13 9.68 -8.59
CA LEU A 111 -0.30 9.55 -8.86
C LEU A 111 -0.82 8.27 -8.21
N PHE A 112 -1.76 8.40 -7.28
CA PHE A 112 -2.53 7.31 -6.70
C PHE A 112 -3.91 7.32 -7.36
N ASP A 113 -4.17 6.35 -8.23
CA ASP A 113 -5.31 6.34 -9.13
C ASP A 113 -6.20 5.10 -8.90
N GLY A 114 -7.33 5.29 -8.27
CA GLY A 114 -8.24 4.19 -7.96
C GLY A 114 -7.61 3.15 -7.04
N VAL A 115 -6.92 3.57 -6.00
CA VAL A 115 -6.40 2.70 -4.94
C VAL A 115 -7.35 2.67 -3.76
N GLY A 116 -7.44 1.53 -3.07
CA GLY A 116 -8.40 1.33 -1.98
C GLY A 116 -7.96 1.93 -0.65
N GLN A 117 -6.72 1.70 -0.27
CA GLN A 117 -6.16 2.13 1.02
C GLN A 117 -4.62 2.13 1.03
N ARG A 118 -4.05 2.60 2.14
CA ARG A 118 -2.59 2.56 2.38
C ARG A 118 -1.81 3.31 1.31
N ALA A 119 -2.07 4.58 1.14
CA ALA A 119 -1.33 5.41 0.18
C ALA A 119 -0.68 6.65 0.82
N PRO A 120 0.22 6.47 1.84
CA PRO A 120 0.67 5.25 2.51
C PRO A 120 -0.06 4.93 3.83
N ARG A 121 0.11 3.71 4.39
CA ARG A 121 -0.06 3.41 5.80
C ARG A 121 1.30 3.42 6.49
N VAL A 122 1.44 4.20 7.57
CA VAL A 122 2.73 4.42 8.24
C VAL A 122 2.68 3.93 9.69
N ARG A 123 3.73 3.23 10.12
CA ARG A 123 4.05 2.93 11.52
C ARG A 123 5.51 3.30 11.77
N TYR A 124 5.80 3.92 12.90
CA TYR A 124 7.13 4.42 13.33
C TYR A 124 7.80 5.41 12.36
N GLY A 125 7.45 5.40 11.10
CA GLY A 125 8.10 6.19 10.05
C GLY A 125 7.89 7.70 10.20
N LYS A 126 8.89 8.44 9.71
CA LYS A 126 8.87 9.90 9.53
C LYS A 126 8.74 10.19 8.03
N VAL A 127 7.52 10.45 7.58
CA VAL A 127 7.19 10.45 6.15
C VAL A 127 6.80 11.85 5.69
N HIS A 128 7.47 12.34 4.65
CA HIS A 128 7.12 13.58 3.96
C HIS A 128 6.33 13.25 2.69
N VAL A 129 5.10 13.77 2.59
CA VAL A 129 4.18 13.49 1.50
C VAL A 129 3.81 14.80 0.82
N TYR A 130 4.30 15.07 -0.37
CA TYR A 130 4.03 16.35 -1.04
C TYR A 130 3.87 16.26 -2.55
N ASN A 131 3.09 17.19 -3.12
CA ASN A 131 2.84 17.29 -4.55
C ASN A 131 2.32 15.97 -5.19
N ASN A 132 1.60 15.15 -4.46
CA ASN A 132 0.99 13.94 -4.99
C ASN A 132 -0.45 14.21 -5.41
N VAL A 133 -0.95 13.41 -6.33
CA VAL A 133 -2.34 13.41 -6.77
C VAL A 133 -3.01 12.11 -6.33
N TYR A 134 -4.14 12.24 -5.66
CA TYR A 134 -5.00 11.13 -5.22
C TYR A 134 -6.32 11.21 -5.97
N ARG A 135 -6.58 10.23 -6.82
CA ARG A 135 -7.87 10.07 -7.52
C ARG A 135 -8.58 8.84 -6.99
N ALA A 136 -9.68 9.06 -6.30
CA ALA A 136 -10.52 7.97 -5.87
C ALA A 136 -11.45 7.53 -7.03
N ASP A 137 -11.71 6.23 -7.10
CA ASP A 137 -12.61 5.63 -8.08
C ASP A 137 -13.70 4.86 -7.32
N LYS A 138 -14.96 5.11 -7.67
CA LYS A 138 -16.12 4.39 -7.11
C LYS A 138 -16.09 2.87 -7.33
N ASN A 139 -15.31 2.41 -8.29
CA ASN A 139 -15.15 0.99 -8.58
C ASN A 139 -14.08 0.32 -7.70
N THR A 140 -13.30 1.10 -6.97
CA THR A 140 -12.41 0.60 -5.93
C THR A 140 -13.09 0.77 -4.57
N ASN A 141 -12.91 -0.20 -3.71
CA ASN A 141 -13.42 -0.13 -2.33
C ASN A 141 -12.57 0.88 -1.53
N TYR A 142 -12.66 2.16 -1.91
CA TYR A 142 -11.89 3.23 -1.27
C TYR A 142 -12.24 3.33 0.20
N ARG A 143 -11.24 3.31 1.05
CA ARG A 143 -11.35 3.40 2.50
C ARG A 143 -10.60 4.60 3.06
N SER A 144 -9.37 4.82 2.61
CA SER A 144 -8.54 5.93 3.06
C SER A 144 -7.34 6.14 2.15
N SER A 145 -6.87 7.38 2.03
CA SER A 145 -5.58 7.64 1.40
C SER A 145 -4.45 7.36 2.39
N TRP A 146 -4.43 8.06 3.52
CA TRP A 146 -3.37 7.91 4.52
C TRP A 146 -3.85 7.17 5.75
N GLY A 147 -2.95 6.34 6.30
CA GLY A 147 -3.17 5.65 7.57
C GLY A 147 -2.05 5.98 8.55
N ALA A 148 -2.33 6.80 9.54
CA ALA A 148 -1.41 7.05 10.64
C ALA A 148 -1.56 5.93 11.68
N GLY A 149 -0.51 5.15 11.88
CA GLY A 149 -0.41 4.06 12.84
C GLY A 149 0.49 4.40 14.00
N THR A 150 0.97 3.36 14.68
CA THR A 150 1.80 3.47 15.90
C THR A 150 3.01 4.37 15.66
N GLU A 151 3.16 5.39 16.49
CA GLU A 151 4.27 6.34 16.51
C GLU A 151 4.63 6.97 15.15
N SER A 152 3.70 6.97 14.21
CA SER A 152 3.93 7.54 12.89
C SER A 152 3.95 9.06 12.90
N GLN A 153 4.75 9.65 12.02
CA GLN A 153 4.81 11.08 11.77
C GLN A 153 4.67 11.33 10.27
N ILE A 154 3.55 11.94 9.86
CA ILE A 154 3.31 12.26 8.47
C ILE A 154 3.25 13.78 8.34
N TYR A 155 4.21 14.35 7.62
CA TYR A 155 4.17 15.75 7.21
C TYR A 155 3.69 15.83 5.76
N ALA A 156 2.55 16.49 5.55
CA ALA A 156 1.89 16.49 4.26
C ALA A 156 1.64 17.92 3.78
N GLU A 157 2.01 18.22 2.53
CA GLU A 157 1.77 19.52 1.92
C GLU A 157 1.54 19.45 0.41
N ASN A 158 0.80 20.40 -0.13
CA ASN A 158 0.57 20.56 -1.57
C ASN A 158 0.06 19.31 -2.30
N ASN A 159 -0.65 18.41 -1.61
CA ASN A 159 -1.27 17.26 -2.24
C ASN A 159 -2.66 17.61 -2.78
N PHE A 160 -3.03 17.01 -3.89
CA PHE A 160 -4.33 17.20 -4.52
C PHE A 160 -5.19 15.93 -4.38
N PHE A 161 -6.40 16.09 -3.86
CA PHE A 161 -7.37 15.02 -3.71
C PHE A 161 -8.57 15.26 -4.62
N ASN A 162 -8.84 14.31 -5.49
CA ASN A 162 -10.05 14.26 -6.29
C ASN A 162 -10.90 13.07 -5.85
N ALA A 163 -11.92 13.35 -5.07
CA ALA A 163 -12.88 12.36 -4.56
C ALA A 163 -14.23 12.45 -5.30
N GLY A 164 -14.27 13.03 -6.50
CA GLY A 164 -15.49 13.41 -7.21
C GLY A 164 -16.52 12.29 -7.44
N ASP A 165 -16.12 11.03 -7.37
CA ASP A 165 -17.00 9.89 -7.58
C ASP A 165 -17.30 9.09 -6.30
N ILE A 166 -16.83 9.55 -5.14
CA ILE A 166 -17.09 8.88 -3.86
C ILE A 166 -18.27 9.57 -3.19
N PRO A 167 -19.35 8.84 -2.84
CA PRO A 167 -20.42 9.42 -2.07
C PRO A 167 -19.91 9.88 -0.70
N PRO A 168 -20.41 11.01 -0.17
CA PRO A 168 -20.06 11.42 1.18
C PRO A 168 -20.45 10.33 2.18
N SER A 169 -19.53 10.00 3.07
CA SER A 169 -19.71 9.03 4.17
C SER A 169 -20.60 9.59 5.26
#